data_fbe0122f2f56a736fe148b61bda38e97
#
_entry.id   fbe0122f2f56a736fe148b61bda38e97
#
_cell.length_a   1.000
_cell.length_b   1.000
_cell.length_c   1.000
_cell.angle_alpha   90.00
_cell.angle_beta   90.00
_cell.angle_gamma   90.00
#
_symmetry.space_group_name_H-M   'P 1'
#
loop_
_entity.id
_entity.type
_entity.pdbx_description
1 polymer ?
#
loop_
_entity_poly.entity_id
_entity_poly.type
_entity_poly.pdbx_seq_one_letter_code
_entity_poly.pdbx_strand_id
1 'polypeptide(L)'
;FQPVTVNEPSIEDSVQILQGLAPKYEQYHGVKISEGILRQAVLLSERYITDRFLPDKAIDLIDEACSDLNLKDPDISRRMEIQRELDDYEKERTMLEEQEEKAEGDYARMAELKSKELQLNTELNSLLEKGDPQLSMENLAHVIELWTKIPAAKIREQEFQRLSQLEVRLKSHIIGQ
;
A
#
# COMPACT_ATOMS: atom_id res chain seq x y z
N PHE A 1 -27.71 18.12 -25.73
CA PHE A 1 -26.85 17.72 -24.63
C PHE A 1 -26.22 18.98 -24.05
N GLN A 2 -26.39 19.22 -22.73
CA GLN A 2 -25.63 20.26 -22.05
C GLN A 2 -24.32 19.64 -21.55
N PRO A 3 -23.15 20.21 -21.85
CA PRO A 3 -21.88 19.73 -21.31
C PRO A 3 -21.82 19.98 -19.81
N VAL A 4 -21.46 18.97 -19.05
CA VAL A 4 -21.15 19.08 -17.63
C VAL A 4 -19.63 19.22 -17.50
N THR A 5 -19.18 20.38 -17.01
CA THR A 5 -17.76 20.61 -16.76
C THR A 5 -17.40 20.01 -15.39
N VAL A 6 -16.47 19.07 -15.38
CA VAL A 6 -15.88 18.51 -14.16
C VAL A 6 -14.51 19.16 -13.98
N ASN A 7 -14.36 19.94 -12.92
CA ASN A 7 -13.08 20.58 -12.59
C ASN A 7 -12.18 19.61 -11.81
N GLU A 8 -10.88 19.81 -11.93
CA GLU A 8 -9.88 19.11 -11.11
C GLU A 8 -10.13 19.42 -9.62
N PRO A 9 -10.12 18.42 -8.72
CA PRO A 9 -10.30 18.64 -7.30
C PRO A 9 -9.10 19.40 -6.70
N SER A 10 -9.36 20.10 -5.59
CA SER A 10 -8.29 20.75 -4.84
C SER A 10 -7.33 19.72 -4.21
N ILE A 11 -6.18 20.19 -3.71
CA ILE A 11 -5.23 19.35 -2.95
C ILE A 11 -5.92 18.72 -1.75
N GLU A 12 -6.70 19.52 -0.99
CA GLU A 12 -7.42 19.06 0.19
C GLU A 12 -8.48 18.02 -0.14
N ASP A 13 -9.27 18.23 -1.19
CA ASP A 13 -10.25 17.25 -1.65
C ASP A 13 -9.58 15.95 -2.12
N SER A 14 -8.46 16.08 -2.84
CA SER A 14 -7.67 14.93 -3.29
C SER A 14 -7.12 14.11 -2.12
N VAL A 15 -6.65 14.75 -1.05
CA VAL A 15 -6.23 14.05 0.18
C VAL A 15 -7.39 13.29 0.81
N GLN A 16 -8.59 13.88 0.88
CA GLN A 16 -9.77 13.20 1.41
C GLN A 16 -10.18 12.00 0.56
N ILE A 17 -10.10 12.13 -0.77
CA ILE A 17 -10.35 11.01 -1.68
C ILE A 17 -9.36 9.87 -1.42
N LEU A 18 -8.07 10.19 -1.31
CA LEU A 18 -7.03 9.18 -1.03
C LEU A 18 -7.22 8.53 0.35
N GLN A 19 -7.61 9.30 1.37
CA GLN A 19 -7.94 8.74 2.70
C GLN A 19 -9.07 7.71 2.62
N GLY A 20 -10.10 7.99 1.80
CA GLY A 20 -11.19 7.03 1.58
C GLY A 20 -10.76 5.75 0.83
N LEU A 21 -9.74 5.85 -0.01
CA LEU A 21 -9.21 4.72 -0.80
C LEU A 21 -8.11 3.93 -0.06
N ALA A 22 -7.36 4.57 0.83
CA ALA A 22 -6.20 4.00 1.51
C ALA A 22 -6.45 2.61 2.12
N PRO A 23 -7.58 2.33 2.82
CA PRO A 23 -7.82 1.01 3.40
C PRO A 23 -7.86 -0.12 2.36
N LYS A 24 -8.32 0.17 1.13
CA LYS A 24 -8.35 -0.82 0.04
C LYS A 24 -6.95 -1.10 -0.49
N TYR A 25 -6.13 -0.07 -0.64
CA TYR A 25 -4.72 -0.21 -1.06
C TYR A 25 -3.90 -0.92 0.01
N GLU A 26 -4.10 -0.58 1.29
CA GLU A 26 -3.46 -1.26 2.42
C GLU A 26 -3.76 -2.77 2.40
N GLN A 27 -5.04 -3.12 2.24
CA GLN A 27 -5.46 -4.52 2.19
C GLN A 27 -4.92 -5.25 0.95
N TYR A 28 -4.93 -4.58 -0.21
CA TYR A 28 -4.49 -5.18 -1.48
C TYR A 28 -2.98 -5.42 -1.52
N HIS A 29 -2.19 -4.45 -1.04
CA HIS A 29 -0.73 -4.50 -1.10
C HIS A 29 -0.08 -5.04 0.19
N GLY A 30 -0.82 -5.23 1.27
CA GLY A 30 -0.28 -5.68 2.56
C GLY A 30 0.67 -4.68 3.23
N VAL A 31 0.43 -3.38 3.01
CA VAL A 31 1.25 -2.26 3.53
C VAL A 31 0.40 -1.32 4.36
N LYS A 32 1.02 -0.49 5.20
CA LYS A 32 0.35 0.61 5.91
C LYS A 32 0.67 1.95 5.29
N ILE A 33 -0.35 2.81 5.16
CA ILE A 33 -0.25 4.12 4.55
C ILE A 33 -0.70 5.17 5.54
N SER A 34 0.24 5.94 6.11
CA SER A 34 -0.12 7.00 7.04
C SER A 34 -0.77 8.20 6.32
N GLU A 35 -1.60 8.95 7.04
CA GLU A 35 -2.23 10.17 6.53
C GLU A 35 -1.20 11.20 6.02
N GLY A 36 -0.06 11.29 6.69
CA GLY A 36 1.06 12.13 6.26
C GLY A 36 1.59 11.74 4.88
N ILE A 37 1.69 10.45 4.60
CA ILE A 37 2.14 9.94 3.29
C ILE A 37 1.09 10.19 2.20
N LEU A 38 -0.20 10.04 2.50
CA LEU A 38 -1.27 10.39 1.55
C LEU A 38 -1.19 11.85 1.14
N ARG A 39 -1.02 12.76 2.10
CA ARG A 39 -0.83 14.18 1.83
C ARG A 39 0.43 14.46 1.01
N GLN A 40 1.53 13.80 1.33
CA GLN A 40 2.78 13.91 0.56
C GLN A 40 2.61 13.41 -0.88
N ALA A 41 1.90 12.31 -1.09
CA ALA A 41 1.65 11.77 -2.43
C ALA A 41 0.90 12.80 -3.30
N VAL A 42 -0.13 13.48 -2.77
CA VAL A 42 -0.84 14.54 -3.48
C VAL A 42 0.08 15.71 -3.80
N LEU A 43 0.84 16.22 -2.82
CA LEU A 43 1.74 17.35 -3.01
C LEU A 43 2.87 17.06 -4.00
N LEU A 44 3.45 15.87 -3.93
CA LEU A 44 4.52 15.45 -4.84
C LEU A 44 4.01 15.22 -6.25
N SER A 45 2.86 14.56 -6.39
CA SER A 45 2.25 14.34 -7.71
C SER A 45 1.89 15.66 -8.38
N GLU A 46 1.35 16.62 -7.64
CA GLU A 46 1.02 17.95 -8.16
C GLU A 46 2.27 18.69 -8.65
N ARG A 47 3.38 18.51 -7.98
CA ARG A 47 4.63 19.24 -8.27
C ARG A 47 5.47 18.62 -9.37
N TYR A 48 5.57 17.31 -9.39
CA TYR A 48 6.51 16.58 -10.25
C TYR A 48 5.85 15.86 -11.42
N ILE A 49 4.53 15.60 -11.36
CA ILE A 49 3.78 14.91 -12.40
C ILE A 49 2.87 15.93 -13.08
N THR A 50 3.25 16.39 -14.28
CA THR A 50 2.59 17.49 -14.98
C THR A 50 1.70 17.06 -16.14
N ASP A 51 1.75 15.78 -16.51
CA ASP A 51 1.03 15.20 -17.65
C ASP A 51 -0.31 14.57 -17.28
N ARG A 52 -0.70 14.62 -15.99
CA ARG A 52 -1.93 14.05 -15.44
C ARG A 52 -2.55 14.99 -14.43
N PHE A 53 -3.81 14.75 -14.10
CA PHE A 53 -4.63 15.56 -13.18
C PHE A 53 -4.82 14.86 -11.84
N LEU A 54 -5.11 15.64 -10.79
CA LEU A 54 -5.60 15.13 -9.52
C LEU A 54 -7.05 14.63 -9.66
N PRO A 55 -7.47 13.59 -8.91
CA PRO A 55 -6.67 12.84 -7.93
C PRO A 55 -5.85 11.70 -8.56
N ASP A 56 -6.05 11.38 -9.84
CA ASP A 56 -5.55 10.17 -10.50
C ASP A 56 -4.03 10.04 -10.40
N LYS A 57 -3.29 11.14 -10.66
CA LYS A 57 -1.81 11.12 -10.55
C LYS A 57 -1.29 10.78 -9.15
N ALA A 58 -2.03 11.13 -8.10
CA ALA A 58 -1.67 10.79 -6.72
C ALA A 58 -2.07 9.37 -6.36
N ILE A 59 -3.19 8.88 -6.89
CA ILE A 59 -3.64 7.49 -6.75
C ILE A 59 -2.63 6.56 -7.42
N ASP A 60 -2.26 6.83 -8.68
CA ASP A 60 -1.27 6.05 -9.41
C ASP A 60 0.09 6.04 -8.70
N LEU A 61 0.50 7.17 -8.12
CA LEU A 61 1.75 7.26 -7.37
C LEU A 61 1.75 6.35 -6.13
N ILE A 62 0.64 6.31 -5.39
CA ILE A 62 0.50 5.44 -4.22
C ILE A 62 0.48 3.97 -4.65
N ASP A 63 -0.29 3.64 -5.68
CA ASP A 63 -0.41 2.26 -6.17
C ASP A 63 0.95 1.70 -6.61
N GLU A 64 1.68 2.46 -7.42
CA GLU A 64 3.02 2.07 -7.87
C GLU A 64 4.03 1.99 -6.72
N ALA A 65 3.98 2.95 -5.78
CA ALA A 65 4.89 2.93 -4.64
C ALA A 65 4.62 1.76 -3.68
N CYS A 66 3.36 1.37 -3.49
CA CYS A 66 2.99 0.16 -2.75
C CYS A 66 3.45 -1.11 -3.48
N SER A 67 3.29 -1.15 -4.80
CA SER A 67 3.74 -2.27 -5.64
C SER A 67 5.26 -2.44 -5.60
N ASP A 68 6.00 -1.34 -5.70
CA ASP A 68 7.48 -1.34 -5.60
C ASP A 68 7.96 -1.81 -4.22
N LEU A 69 7.30 -1.36 -3.15
CA LEU A 69 7.59 -1.81 -1.80
C LEU A 69 7.32 -3.32 -1.64
N ASN A 70 6.18 -3.78 -2.15
CA ASN A 70 5.78 -5.19 -2.10
C ASN A 70 6.79 -6.10 -2.82
N LEU A 71 7.27 -5.68 -3.99
CA LEU A 71 8.29 -6.43 -4.75
C LEU A 71 9.65 -6.48 -4.05
N LYS A 72 9.98 -5.48 -3.26
CA LYS A 72 11.27 -5.37 -2.55
C LYS A 72 11.28 -6.04 -1.17
N ASP A 73 10.11 -6.18 -0.56
CA ASP A 73 9.97 -6.78 0.77
C ASP A 73 9.60 -8.27 0.66
N PRO A 74 10.54 -9.18 0.98
CA PRO A 74 10.29 -10.61 0.88
C PRO A 74 9.23 -11.10 1.88
N ASP A 75 9.06 -10.41 3.02
CA ASP A 75 8.08 -10.79 4.03
C ASP A 75 6.65 -10.52 3.52
N ILE A 76 6.41 -9.45 2.76
CA ILE A 76 5.11 -9.18 2.13
C ILE A 76 4.79 -10.26 1.09
N SER A 77 5.72 -10.51 0.17
CA SER A 77 5.55 -11.53 -0.87
C SER A 77 5.24 -12.90 -0.25
N ARG A 78 5.98 -13.27 0.81
CA ARG A 78 5.77 -14.54 1.50
C ARG A 78 4.42 -14.63 2.21
N ARG A 79 3.95 -13.55 2.85
CA ARG A 79 2.60 -13.50 3.45
C ARG A 79 1.50 -13.73 2.41
N MET A 80 1.63 -13.10 1.23
CA MET A 80 0.66 -13.26 0.15
C MET A 80 0.65 -14.68 -0.43
N GLU A 81 1.83 -15.31 -0.55
CA GLU A 81 1.94 -16.72 -0.96
C GLU A 81 1.25 -17.64 0.06
N ILE A 82 1.57 -17.47 1.35
CA ILE A 82 0.96 -18.26 2.43
C ILE A 82 -0.56 -18.14 2.40
N GLN A 83 -1.07 -16.92 2.24
CA GLN A 83 -2.52 -16.69 2.21
C GLN A 83 -3.18 -17.44 1.03
N ARG A 84 -2.56 -17.40 -0.15
CA ARG A 84 -3.06 -18.16 -1.32
C ARG A 84 -3.01 -19.67 -1.09
N GLU A 85 -1.91 -20.18 -0.52
CA GLU A 85 -1.81 -21.61 -0.20
C GLU A 85 -2.87 -22.04 0.82
N LEU A 86 -3.15 -21.23 1.84
CA LEU A 86 -4.20 -21.48 2.82
C LEU A 86 -5.59 -21.49 2.17
N ASP A 87 -5.89 -20.52 1.30
CA ASP A 87 -7.15 -20.45 0.56
C ASP A 87 -7.35 -21.69 -0.35
N ASP A 88 -6.28 -22.17 -0.98
CA ASP A 88 -6.34 -23.36 -1.83
C ASP A 88 -6.51 -24.65 -1.02
N TYR A 89 -5.83 -24.75 0.14
CA TYR A 89 -6.02 -25.90 1.05
C TYR A 89 -7.43 -25.92 1.65
N GLU A 90 -8.00 -24.76 1.99
CA GLU A 90 -9.37 -24.66 2.47
C GLU A 90 -10.37 -25.14 1.42
N LYS A 91 -10.20 -24.72 0.15
CA LYS A 91 -11.06 -25.20 -0.96
C LYS A 91 -10.93 -26.71 -1.14
N GLU A 92 -9.69 -27.25 -1.16
CA GLU A 92 -9.46 -28.67 -1.32
C GLU A 92 -10.09 -29.46 -0.17
N ARG A 93 -9.91 -29.00 1.06
CA ARG A 93 -10.53 -29.61 2.24
C ARG A 93 -12.05 -29.61 2.17
N THR A 94 -12.65 -28.47 1.79
CA THR A 94 -14.11 -28.36 1.65
C THR A 94 -14.64 -29.34 0.61
N MET A 95 -13.97 -29.47 -0.54
CA MET A 95 -14.33 -30.44 -1.57
C MET A 95 -14.27 -31.89 -1.07
N LEU A 96 -13.25 -32.24 -0.26
CA LEU A 96 -13.13 -33.57 0.34
C LEU A 96 -14.17 -33.81 1.43
N GLU A 97 -14.54 -32.77 2.18
CA GLU A 97 -15.59 -32.84 3.22
C GLU A 97 -16.98 -33.05 2.65
N GLU A 98 -17.28 -32.46 1.49
CA GLU A 98 -18.59 -32.56 0.81
C GLU A 98 -18.81 -33.88 0.06
N GLN A 99 -17.80 -34.73 -0.11
CA GLN A 99 -17.97 -36.05 -0.73
C GLN A 99 -18.80 -36.98 0.17
N GLU A 100 -19.87 -37.57 -0.39
CA GLU A 100 -20.76 -38.51 0.35
C GLU A 100 -20.03 -39.80 0.72
N GLU A 101 -19.14 -40.32 -0.15
CA GLU A 101 -18.30 -41.49 0.10
C GLU A 101 -16.83 -41.09 0.13
N LYS A 102 -16.20 -41.19 1.28
CA LYS A 102 -14.77 -40.91 1.48
C LYS A 102 -13.96 -42.19 1.42
N ALA A 103 -12.96 -42.22 0.55
CA ALA A 103 -11.98 -43.29 0.52
C ALA A 103 -10.96 -43.13 1.68
N GLU A 104 -10.29 -44.25 2.05
CA GLU A 104 -9.25 -44.19 3.11
C GLU A 104 -8.15 -43.16 2.82
N GLY A 105 -7.84 -42.96 1.53
CA GLY A 105 -6.90 -41.93 1.08
C GLY A 105 -7.33 -40.48 1.35
N ASP A 106 -8.65 -40.22 1.36
CA ASP A 106 -9.19 -38.86 1.57
C ASP A 106 -8.99 -38.40 3.03
N TYR A 107 -9.13 -39.32 3.98
CA TYR A 107 -8.82 -39.03 5.39
C TYR A 107 -7.34 -38.73 5.61
N ALA A 108 -6.44 -39.48 4.96
CA ALA A 108 -5.03 -39.22 5.02
C ALA A 108 -4.68 -37.86 4.40
N ARG A 109 -5.31 -37.52 3.28
CA ARG A 109 -5.12 -36.22 2.62
C ARG A 109 -5.63 -35.06 3.47
N MET A 110 -6.81 -35.19 4.09
CA MET A 110 -7.35 -34.18 5.01
C MET A 110 -6.42 -33.96 6.22
N ALA A 111 -5.84 -35.01 6.78
CA ALA A 111 -4.87 -34.89 7.88
C ALA A 111 -3.58 -34.18 7.44
N GLU A 112 -3.08 -34.47 6.24
CA GLU A 112 -1.95 -33.79 5.64
C GLU A 112 -2.22 -32.30 5.45
N LEU A 113 -3.38 -31.93 4.83
CA LEU A 113 -3.79 -30.55 4.62
C LEU A 113 -3.84 -29.79 5.94
N LYS A 114 -4.47 -30.36 6.96
CA LYS A 114 -4.56 -29.75 8.30
C LYS A 114 -3.19 -29.52 8.93
N SER A 115 -2.25 -30.44 8.74
CA SER A 115 -0.88 -30.27 9.22
C SER A 115 -0.17 -29.12 8.51
N LYS A 116 -0.33 -29.01 7.18
CA LYS A 116 0.22 -27.93 6.37
C LYS A 116 -0.41 -26.56 6.73
N GLU A 117 -1.73 -26.51 6.87
CA GLU A 117 -2.43 -25.30 7.35
C GLU A 117 -1.86 -24.81 8.69
N LEU A 118 -1.62 -25.73 9.64
CA LEU A 118 -1.07 -25.34 10.95
C LEU A 118 0.36 -24.77 10.82
N GLN A 119 1.20 -25.37 9.98
CA GLN A 119 2.56 -24.88 9.73
C GLN A 119 2.54 -23.51 9.09
N LEU A 120 1.72 -23.31 8.04
CA LEU A 120 1.60 -22.03 7.35
C LEU A 120 1.02 -20.94 8.26
N ASN A 121 0.02 -21.26 9.08
CA ASN A 121 -0.52 -20.31 10.05
C ASN A 121 0.53 -19.90 11.11
N THR A 122 1.38 -20.81 11.53
CA THR A 122 2.47 -20.50 12.46
C THR A 122 3.50 -19.58 11.81
N GLU A 123 3.87 -19.84 10.55
CA GLU A 123 4.77 -18.99 9.78
C GLU A 123 4.14 -17.60 9.56
N LEU A 124 2.86 -17.55 9.14
CA LEU A 124 2.13 -16.31 8.94
C LEU A 124 2.08 -15.45 10.20
N ASN A 125 1.78 -16.05 11.34
CA ASN A 125 1.76 -15.34 12.62
C ASN A 125 3.14 -14.75 12.97
N SER A 126 4.22 -15.47 12.73
CA SER A 126 5.59 -14.98 12.95
C SER A 126 5.94 -13.79 12.05
N LEU A 127 5.44 -13.78 10.81
CA LEU A 127 5.60 -12.68 9.88
C LEU A 127 4.73 -11.46 10.28
N LEU A 128 3.53 -11.70 10.81
CA LEU A 128 2.63 -10.64 11.28
C LEU A 128 3.14 -9.96 12.56
N GLU A 129 3.84 -10.69 13.42
CA GLU A 129 4.49 -10.11 14.62
C GLU A 129 5.55 -9.06 14.28
N LYS A 130 6.17 -9.13 13.11
CA LYS A 130 7.12 -8.12 12.63
C LYS A 130 6.45 -6.77 12.29
N GLY A 131 5.12 -6.73 12.21
CA GLY A 131 4.33 -5.58 11.82
C GLY A 131 4.17 -5.46 10.29
N ASP A 132 3.27 -4.57 9.88
CA ASP A 132 3.08 -4.29 8.45
C ASP A 132 4.10 -3.26 7.98
N PRO A 133 4.74 -3.48 6.81
CA PRO A 133 5.62 -2.48 6.22
C PRO A 133 4.86 -1.17 5.96
N GLN A 134 5.52 -0.06 6.21
CA GLN A 134 4.92 1.26 6.05
C GLN A 134 5.43 1.92 4.78
N LEU A 135 4.50 2.44 3.98
CA LEU A 135 4.85 3.27 2.84
C LEU A 135 5.56 4.54 3.32
N SER A 136 6.69 4.86 2.72
CA SER A 136 7.54 5.97 3.12
C SER A 136 7.67 7.04 2.04
N MET A 137 8.16 8.22 2.43
CA MET A 137 8.52 9.29 1.49
C MET A 137 9.58 8.82 0.47
N GLU A 138 10.45 7.90 0.86
CA GLU A 138 11.48 7.36 -0.02
C GLU A 138 10.89 6.53 -1.14
N ASN A 139 9.86 5.72 -0.86
CA ASN A 139 9.14 4.95 -1.87
C ASN A 139 8.46 5.88 -2.89
N LEU A 140 7.78 6.93 -2.42
CA LEU A 140 7.16 7.93 -3.32
C LEU A 140 8.21 8.62 -4.20
N ALA A 141 9.31 9.08 -3.61
CA ALA A 141 10.39 9.76 -4.34
C ALA A 141 11.05 8.84 -5.37
N HIS A 142 11.20 7.55 -5.06
CA HIS A 142 11.74 6.56 -5.98
C HIS A 142 10.85 6.39 -7.22
N VAL A 143 9.55 6.26 -7.04
CA VAL A 143 8.60 6.15 -8.17
C VAL A 143 8.62 7.41 -9.03
N ILE A 144 8.63 8.59 -8.42
CA ILE A 144 8.74 9.86 -9.16
C ILE A 144 10.04 9.91 -9.96
N GLU A 145 11.17 9.44 -9.39
CA GLU A 145 12.43 9.33 -10.13
C GLU A 145 12.29 8.42 -11.34
N LEU A 146 11.63 7.27 -11.21
CA LEU A 146 11.39 6.37 -12.34
C LEU A 146 10.60 7.04 -13.47
N TRP A 147 9.59 7.84 -13.12
CA TRP A 147 8.70 8.47 -14.11
C TRP A 147 9.30 9.75 -14.70
N THR A 148 9.90 10.59 -13.86
CA THR A 148 10.34 11.95 -14.27
C THR A 148 11.83 12.07 -14.53
N LYS A 149 12.62 11.06 -14.15
CA LYS A 149 14.10 11.07 -14.16
C LYS A 149 14.72 12.11 -13.23
N ILE A 150 13.95 12.72 -12.33
CA ILE A 150 14.45 13.61 -11.29
C ILE A 150 14.96 12.75 -10.13
N PRO A 151 16.24 12.88 -9.71
CA PRO A 151 16.80 12.03 -8.66
C PRO A 151 16.01 12.10 -7.34
N ALA A 152 15.67 10.95 -6.74
CA ALA A 152 14.93 10.87 -5.48
C ALA A 152 15.62 11.64 -4.34
N ALA A 153 16.95 11.67 -4.31
CA ALA A 153 17.72 12.47 -3.36
C ALA A 153 17.42 13.97 -3.45
N LYS A 154 17.28 14.50 -4.68
CA LYS A 154 16.94 15.92 -4.92
C LYS A 154 15.50 16.22 -4.47
N ILE A 155 14.57 15.30 -4.73
CA ILE A 155 13.18 15.44 -4.29
C ILE A 155 13.13 15.52 -2.76
N ARG A 156 13.79 14.60 -2.06
CA ARG A 156 13.86 14.58 -0.60
C ARG A 156 14.50 15.83 0.00
N GLU A 157 15.60 16.29 -0.58
CA GLU A 157 16.27 17.50 -0.13
C GLU A 157 15.38 18.74 -0.25
N GLN A 158 14.68 18.90 -1.37
CA GLN A 158 13.76 20.02 -1.60
C GLN A 158 12.59 19.99 -0.62
N GLU A 159 12.03 18.82 -0.32
CA GLU A 159 10.94 18.68 0.65
C GLU A 159 11.43 18.97 2.08
N PHE A 160 12.60 18.51 2.45
CA PHE A 160 13.20 18.82 3.76
C PHE A 160 13.45 20.31 3.93
N GLN A 161 13.99 20.99 2.93
CA GLN A 161 14.20 22.44 2.96
C GLN A 161 12.88 23.22 3.12
N ARG A 162 11.81 22.76 2.47
CA ARG A 162 10.47 23.39 2.60
C ARG A 162 9.86 23.20 3.97
N LEU A 163 9.96 22.01 4.54
CA LEU A 163 9.49 21.74 5.89
C LEU A 163 10.23 22.60 6.91
N SER A 164 11.55 22.73 6.78
CA SER A 164 12.38 23.58 7.63
C SER A 164 12.00 25.08 7.52
N GLN A 165 11.73 25.55 6.31
CA GLN A 165 11.29 26.94 6.09
C GLN A 165 9.87 27.20 6.65
N LEU A 166 8.96 26.23 6.56
CA LEU A 166 7.63 26.32 7.16
C LEU A 166 7.72 26.40 8.69
N GLU A 167 8.58 25.59 9.30
CA GLU A 167 8.81 25.61 10.74
C GLU A 167 9.35 26.98 11.20
N VAL A 168 10.29 27.55 10.50
CA VAL A 168 10.83 28.89 10.77
C VAL A 168 9.75 29.96 10.62
N ARG A 169 8.93 29.91 9.58
CA ARG A 169 7.82 30.85 9.37
C ARG A 169 6.76 30.72 10.47
N LEU A 170 6.38 29.50 10.85
CA LEU A 170 5.42 29.29 11.94
C LEU A 170 5.97 29.82 13.26
N LYS A 171 7.24 29.55 13.59
CA LYS A 171 7.89 30.09 14.80
C LYS A 171 7.95 31.62 14.79
N SER A 172 8.16 32.25 13.64
CA SER A 172 8.18 33.72 13.52
C SER A 172 6.80 34.37 13.68
N HIS A 173 5.70 33.64 13.43
CA HIS A 173 4.33 34.13 13.64
C HIS A 173 3.76 33.82 15.03
N ILE A 174 4.40 32.96 15.81
CA ILE A 174 3.99 32.58 17.17
C ILE A 174 4.80 33.34 18.24
N ILE A 175 5.44 34.44 17.91
CA ILE A 175 6.07 35.32 18.88
C ILE A 175 4.97 36.21 19.48
N GLY A 176 4.36 35.77 20.59
CA GLY A 176 3.37 36.54 21.30
C GLY A 176 2.43 35.82 22.26
N GLN A 177 2.93 34.86 23.06
CA GLN A 177 2.30 34.52 24.34
C GLN A 177 3.37 34.10 25.35
#